data_968eb49831cd61013d279fa6897686fc
#
_entry.id   968eb49831cd61013d279fa6897686fc
#
_cell.length_a   1.000
_cell.length_b   1.000
_cell.length_c   1.000
_cell.angle_alpha   90.00
_cell.angle_beta   90.00
_cell.angle_gamma   90.00
#
_symmetry.space_group_name_H-M   'P 1'
#
loop_
_entity.id
_entity.type
_entity.pdbx_description
1 polymer ?
#
loop_
_entity_poly.entity_id
_entity_poly.type
_entity_poly.pdbx_seq_one_letter_code
_entity_poly.pdbx_strand_id
1 'polypeptide(L)'
;FYKPQFYLQIAPTLAMCRVSFPYLMSGLGLILYGQVDVLIISSLINAQETGWYAAASQLFGTLLFIPVVFTTAVFPVVTRTYANAPDALPKILRKTFDLMLLVSVPIGLGIFVVAQQGVTLLLGSGFTQSGPILAVMGIVLIFTYQNVLIGQFLISTDRQNAWTIVMVVAAIITIPLDLVLVPWCQREFGNGAIAGALSFIVTELGMVFVGIWLLPKGSLGWSNGVTATRIIIAGLAMTGAAWWVRDMFIAIPVIVGAITYIGMIVVLRVVPREDIALFKEMAQGIIRKLRRREPEPVGITGV
;
A
#
# COMPACT_ATOMS: atom_id res chain seq x y z
N PHE A 1 -11.70 2.21 -42.61
CA PHE A 1 -12.71 1.74 -41.67
C PHE A 1 -12.66 0.22 -41.62
N TYR A 2 -12.08 -0.34 -40.52
CA TYR A 2 -12.08 -1.79 -40.31
C TYR A 2 -13.47 -2.22 -39.89
N LYS A 3 -14.14 -3.07 -40.69
CA LYS A 3 -15.38 -3.72 -40.28
C LYS A 3 -15.03 -4.93 -39.44
N PRO A 4 -15.39 -4.99 -38.16
CA PRO A 4 -15.13 -6.15 -37.32
C PRO A 4 -15.94 -7.33 -37.88
N GLN A 5 -15.24 -8.36 -38.32
CA GLN A 5 -15.86 -9.63 -38.72
C GLN A 5 -15.85 -10.56 -37.50
N PHE A 6 -17.00 -11.02 -37.08
CA PHE A 6 -17.13 -12.02 -36.02
C PHE A 6 -16.69 -13.39 -36.59
N TYR A 7 -15.46 -13.78 -36.27
CA TYR A 7 -14.96 -15.14 -36.50
C TYR A 7 -14.94 -15.91 -35.16
N LEU A 8 -15.95 -16.75 -34.95
CA LEU A 8 -15.96 -17.69 -33.84
C LEU A 8 -15.22 -18.97 -34.29
N GLN A 9 -13.92 -19.00 -34.08
CA GLN A 9 -13.11 -20.20 -34.24
C GLN A 9 -12.88 -20.85 -32.89
N ILE A 10 -13.40 -22.06 -32.66
CA ILE A 10 -13.37 -22.78 -31.39
C ILE A 10 -11.91 -23.04 -30.91
N ALA A 11 -11.04 -23.46 -31.82
CA ALA A 11 -9.65 -23.81 -31.47
C ALA A 11 -8.82 -22.63 -30.98
N PRO A 12 -8.76 -21.43 -31.65
CA PRO A 12 -8.03 -20.28 -31.11
C PRO A 12 -8.70 -19.69 -29.85
N THR A 13 -10.04 -19.77 -29.74
CA THR A 13 -10.73 -19.32 -28.51
C THR A 13 -10.35 -20.17 -27.30
N LEU A 14 -10.30 -21.50 -27.45
CA LEU A 14 -9.86 -22.43 -26.40
C LEU A 14 -8.39 -22.18 -26.01
N ALA A 15 -7.53 -21.92 -26.99
CA ALA A 15 -6.12 -21.58 -26.74
C ALA A 15 -6.00 -20.28 -25.93
N MET A 16 -6.76 -19.24 -26.29
CA MET A 16 -6.82 -17.98 -25.53
C MET A 16 -7.34 -18.20 -24.10
N CYS A 17 -8.41 -18.98 -23.92
CA CYS A 17 -8.94 -19.32 -22.60
C CYS A 17 -7.88 -20.01 -21.72
N ARG A 18 -7.12 -20.96 -22.31
CA ARG A 18 -6.05 -21.68 -21.59
C ARG A 18 -4.92 -20.74 -21.12
N VAL A 19 -4.55 -19.76 -21.95
CA VAL A 19 -3.53 -18.77 -21.62
C VAL A 19 -4.06 -17.76 -20.59
N SER A 20 -5.34 -17.39 -20.66
CA SER A 20 -5.97 -16.42 -19.77
C SER A 20 -6.37 -17.00 -18.41
N PHE A 21 -6.51 -18.32 -18.29
CA PHE A 21 -6.97 -18.99 -17.07
C PHE A 21 -6.10 -18.69 -15.83
N PRO A 22 -4.74 -18.70 -15.89
CA PRO A 22 -3.92 -18.33 -14.75
C PRO A 22 -4.16 -16.88 -14.25
N TYR A 23 -4.40 -15.96 -15.17
CA TYR A 23 -4.70 -14.56 -14.83
C TYR A 23 -6.08 -14.42 -14.18
N LEU A 24 -7.08 -15.18 -14.66
CA LEU A 24 -8.40 -15.23 -14.04
C LEU A 24 -8.31 -15.81 -12.61
N MET A 25 -7.55 -16.87 -12.41
CA MET A 25 -7.32 -17.46 -11.09
C MET A 25 -6.59 -16.49 -10.15
N SER A 26 -5.62 -15.73 -10.67
CA SER A 26 -4.93 -14.68 -9.91
C SER A 26 -5.91 -13.58 -9.48
N GLY A 27 -6.77 -13.13 -10.39
CA GLY A 27 -7.80 -12.13 -10.11
C GLY A 27 -8.81 -12.61 -9.06
N LEU A 28 -9.30 -13.85 -9.20
CA LEU A 28 -10.20 -14.45 -8.21
C LEU A 28 -9.52 -14.61 -6.84
N GLY A 29 -8.25 -15.03 -6.82
CA GLY A 29 -7.47 -15.13 -5.59
C GLY A 29 -7.34 -13.78 -4.87
N LEU A 30 -7.10 -12.71 -5.62
CA LEU A 30 -7.02 -11.35 -5.09
C LEU A 30 -8.37 -10.88 -4.51
N ILE A 31 -9.48 -11.14 -5.21
CA ILE A 31 -10.83 -10.79 -4.74
C ILE A 31 -11.16 -11.58 -3.47
N LEU A 32 -10.92 -12.89 -3.47
CA LEU A 32 -11.18 -13.73 -2.30
C LEU A 32 -10.34 -13.27 -1.11
N TYR A 33 -9.05 -13.04 -1.30
CA TYR A 33 -8.17 -12.53 -0.26
C TYR A 33 -8.68 -11.21 0.35
N GLY A 34 -9.15 -10.27 -0.47
CA GLY A 34 -9.65 -8.98 0.00
C GLY A 34 -11.05 -9.00 0.65
N GLN A 35 -11.80 -10.12 0.55
CA GLN A 35 -13.17 -10.21 1.05
C GLN A 35 -13.37 -11.27 2.16
N VAL A 36 -12.37 -12.09 2.44
CA VAL A 36 -12.47 -13.19 3.43
C VAL A 36 -12.86 -12.66 4.80
N ASP A 37 -12.19 -11.61 5.28
CA ASP A 37 -12.47 -11.02 6.59
C ASP A 37 -13.93 -10.54 6.71
N VAL A 38 -14.42 -9.84 5.67
CA VAL A 38 -15.81 -9.33 5.63
C VAL A 38 -16.80 -10.47 5.72
N LEU A 39 -16.57 -11.57 4.98
CA LEU A 39 -17.43 -12.74 4.98
C LEU A 39 -17.47 -13.42 6.35
N ILE A 40 -16.33 -13.56 7.01
CA ILE A 40 -16.23 -14.21 8.32
C ILE A 40 -16.87 -13.34 9.39
N ILE A 41 -16.55 -12.04 9.43
CA ILE A 41 -17.14 -11.09 10.40
C ILE A 41 -18.66 -11.07 10.24
N SER A 42 -19.17 -11.01 9.00
CA SER A 42 -20.62 -10.99 8.73
C SER A 42 -21.34 -12.28 9.16
N SER A 43 -20.64 -13.41 9.13
CA SER A 43 -21.20 -14.72 9.51
C SER A 43 -21.14 -15.00 11.01
N LEU A 44 -20.16 -14.43 11.73
CA LEU A 44 -19.92 -14.72 13.14
C LEU A 44 -20.54 -13.70 14.09
N ILE A 45 -20.76 -12.46 13.66
CA ILE A 45 -21.22 -11.40 14.54
C ILE A 45 -22.55 -10.81 14.05
N ASN A 46 -22.54 -9.58 13.52
CA ASN A 46 -23.74 -8.88 13.08
C ASN A 46 -23.44 -7.89 11.97
N ALA A 47 -24.49 -7.41 11.31
CA ALA A 47 -24.40 -6.47 10.20
C ALA A 47 -23.79 -5.11 10.61
N GLN A 48 -23.95 -4.69 11.87
CA GLN A 48 -23.44 -3.42 12.35
C GLN A 48 -21.91 -3.41 12.42
N GLU A 49 -21.31 -4.45 13.02
CA GLU A 49 -19.85 -4.59 13.10
C GLU A 49 -19.22 -4.83 11.74
N THR A 50 -19.90 -5.60 10.88
CA THR A 50 -19.51 -5.71 9.48
C THR A 50 -19.50 -4.35 8.79
N GLY A 51 -20.47 -3.48 9.08
CA GLY A 51 -20.50 -2.10 8.59
C GLY A 51 -19.33 -1.26 9.10
N TRP A 52 -18.91 -1.41 10.37
CA TRP A 52 -17.74 -0.72 10.91
C TRP A 52 -16.44 -1.15 10.23
N TYR A 53 -16.28 -2.46 9.99
CA TYR A 53 -15.15 -3.00 9.27
C TYR A 53 -15.11 -2.52 7.82
N ALA A 54 -16.24 -2.58 7.12
CA ALA A 54 -16.36 -2.13 5.73
C ALA A 54 -16.04 -0.63 5.58
N ALA A 55 -16.48 0.21 6.52
CA ALA A 55 -16.18 1.64 6.54
C ALA A 55 -14.69 1.91 6.73
N ALA A 56 -14.03 1.21 7.65
CA ALA A 56 -12.57 1.29 7.84
C ALA A 56 -11.82 0.80 6.60
N SER A 57 -12.24 -0.32 6.01
CA SER A 57 -11.65 -0.91 4.80
C SER A 57 -11.78 0.01 3.58
N GLN A 58 -12.87 0.76 3.46
CA GLN A 58 -13.04 1.74 2.38
C GLN A 58 -12.04 2.88 2.49
N LEU A 59 -11.82 3.41 3.70
CA LEU A 59 -10.81 4.45 3.94
C LEU A 59 -9.40 3.92 3.69
N PHE A 60 -9.09 2.72 4.17
CA PHE A 60 -7.83 2.02 3.90
C PHE A 60 -7.60 1.84 2.38
N GLY A 61 -8.62 1.36 1.65
CA GLY A 61 -8.56 1.14 0.21
C GLY A 61 -8.25 2.40 -0.59
N THR A 62 -8.74 3.57 -0.14
CA THR A 62 -8.42 4.85 -0.77
C THR A 62 -6.93 5.15 -0.75
N LEU A 63 -6.21 4.72 0.29
CA LEU A 63 -4.78 4.96 0.45
C LEU A 63 -3.92 4.04 -0.42
N LEU A 64 -4.48 2.93 -0.91
CA LEU A 64 -3.80 2.03 -1.84
C LEU A 64 -3.59 2.65 -3.23
N PHE A 65 -4.21 3.78 -3.52
CA PHE A 65 -3.94 4.54 -4.75
C PHE A 65 -2.46 4.91 -4.89
N ILE A 66 -1.78 5.25 -3.78
CA ILE A 66 -0.38 5.67 -3.79
C ILE A 66 0.56 4.57 -4.31
N PRO A 67 0.60 3.35 -3.71
CA PRO A 67 1.48 2.28 -4.20
C PRO A 67 1.07 1.80 -5.60
N VAL A 68 -0.21 1.82 -5.97
CA VAL A 68 -0.68 1.42 -7.30
C VAL A 68 -0.15 2.38 -8.37
N VAL A 69 -0.26 3.69 -8.18
CA VAL A 69 0.29 4.68 -9.12
C VAL A 69 1.81 4.56 -9.22
N PHE A 70 2.50 4.40 -8.09
CA PHE A 70 3.94 4.23 -8.07
C PHE A 70 4.39 2.98 -8.81
N THR A 71 3.79 1.83 -8.53
CA THR A 71 4.16 0.57 -9.19
C THR A 71 3.82 0.58 -10.68
N THR A 72 2.73 1.22 -11.09
CA THR A 72 2.38 1.41 -12.50
C THR A 72 3.45 2.20 -13.24
N ALA A 73 4.04 3.23 -12.60
CA ALA A 73 5.13 4.00 -13.18
C ALA A 73 6.46 3.22 -13.24
N VAL A 74 6.72 2.35 -12.26
CA VAL A 74 7.94 1.55 -12.18
C VAL A 74 7.88 0.29 -13.06
N PHE A 75 6.71 -0.26 -13.31
CA PHE A 75 6.50 -1.50 -14.07
C PHE A 75 7.23 -1.55 -15.43
N PRO A 76 7.11 -0.53 -16.32
CA PRO A 76 7.80 -0.57 -17.61
C PRO A 76 9.33 -0.56 -17.47
N VAL A 77 9.83 0.08 -16.42
CA VAL A 77 11.29 0.13 -16.15
C VAL A 77 11.77 -1.26 -15.73
N VAL A 78 11.07 -1.92 -14.82
CA VAL A 78 11.40 -3.27 -14.34
C VAL A 78 11.36 -4.27 -15.51
N THR A 79 10.29 -4.27 -16.31
CA THR A 79 10.13 -5.20 -17.43
C THR A 79 11.22 -5.03 -18.49
N ARG A 80 11.55 -3.78 -18.86
CA ARG A 80 12.66 -3.50 -19.80
C ARG A 80 14.01 -3.92 -19.23
N THR A 81 14.25 -3.67 -17.95
CA THR A 81 15.51 -4.05 -17.30
C THR A 81 15.61 -5.57 -17.18
N TYR A 82 14.52 -6.26 -16.91
CA TYR A 82 14.49 -7.73 -16.90
C TYR A 82 14.90 -8.32 -18.25
N ALA A 83 14.42 -7.75 -19.35
CA ALA A 83 14.73 -8.22 -20.69
C ALA A 83 16.17 -7.88 -21.16
N ASN A 84 16.71 -6.71 -20.79
CA ASN A 84 17.95 -6.18 -21.39
C ASN A 84 19.15 -6.17 -20.43
N ALA A 85 18.94 -6.07 -19.11
CA ALA A 85 20.00 -5.96 -18.11
C ALA A 85 19.56 -6.54 -16.75
N PRO A 86 19.32 -7.86 -16.66
CA PRO A 86 18.75 -8.50 -15.46
C PRO A 86 19.57 -8.27 -14.19
N ASP A 87 20.89 -8.08 -14.32
CA ASP A 87 21.79 -7.81 -13.18
C ASP A 87 21.54 -6.44 -12.52
N ALA A 88 20.85 -5.52 -13.18
CA ALA A 88 20.49 -4.23 -12.62
C ALA A 88 19.18 -4.27 -11.79
N LEU A 89 18.37 -5.34 -11.90
CA LEU A 89 17.10 -5.47 -11.19
C LEU A 89 17.21 -5.36 -9.67
N PRO A 90 18.20 -6.00 -9.01
CA PRO A 90 18.33 -5.88 -7.55
C PRO A 90 18.51 -4.44 -7.09
N LYS A 91 19.22 -3.61 -7.86
CA LYS A 91 19.44 -2.20 -7.53
C LYS A 91 18.13 -1.39 -7.61
N ILE A 92 17.31 -1.64 -8.65
CA ILE A 92 16.01 -0.99 -8.81
C ILE A 92 15.10 -1.39 -7.65
N LEU A 93 15.01 -2.68 -7.35
CA LEU A 93 14.16 -3.18 -6.29
C LEU A 93 14.54 -2.61 -4.92
N ARG A 94 15.84 -2.58 -4.58
CA ARG A 94 16.31 -1.96 -3.32
C ARG A 94 15.83 -0.53 -3.18
N LYS A 95 16.02 0.27 -4.21
CA LYS A 95 15.66 1.70 -4.19
C LYS A 95 14.16 1.90 -4.10
N THR A 96 13.38 1.13 -4.85
CA THR A 96 11.90 1.21 -4.82
C THR A 96 11.32 0.69 -3.50
N PHE A 97 11.93 -0.34 -2.90
CA PHE A 97 11.54 -0.86 -1.59
C PHE A 97 11.76 0.17 -0.48
N ASP A 98 12.93 0.80 -0.46
CA ASP A 98 13.25 1.86 0.51
C ASP A 98 12.32 3.08 0.34
N LEU A 99 12.01 3.46 -0.90
CA LEU A 99 11.05 4.54 -1.19
C LEU A 99 9.63 4.20 -0.73
N MET A 100 9.17 2.96 -0.95
CA MET A 100 7.86 2.50 -0.47
C MET A 100 7.78 2.54 1.05
N LEU A 101 8.83 2.09 1.75
CA LEU A 101 8.90 2.20 3.22
C LEU A 101 8.89 3.67 3.68
N LEU A 102 9.65 4.52 3.01
CA LEU A 102 9.73 5.95 3.33
C LEU A 102 8.36 6.63 3.28
N VAL A 103 7.48 6.17 2.39
CA VAL A 103 6.12 6.72 2.22
C VAL A 103 5.10 5.98 3.10
N SER A 104 5.16 4.65 3.17
CA SER A 104 4.16 3.85 3.88
C SER A 104 4.21 4.02 5.40
N VAL A 105 5.41 4.14 5.97
CA VAL A 105 5.59 4.26 7.44
C VAL A 105 4.92 5.52 8.00
N PRO A 106 5.17 6.74 7.49
CA PRO A 106 4.51 7.93 8.03
C PRO A 106 3.00 7.93 7.78
N ILE A 107 2.53 7.41 6.64
CA ILE A 107 1.09 7.32 6.36
C ILE A 107 0.44 6.31 7.32
N GLY A 108 0.98 5.09 7.43
CA GLY A 108 0.42 4.04 8.27
C GLY A 108 0.40 4.40 9.75
N LEU A 109 1.52 4.88 10.28
CA LEU A 109 1.61 5.30 11.69
C LEU A 109 0.88 6.62 11.95
N GLY A 110 0.79 7.50 10.96
CA GLY A 110 -0.03 8.71 11.03
C GLY A 110 -1.51 8.35 11.17
N ILE A 111 -2.01 7.42 10.35
CA ILE A 111 -3.39 6.91 10.44
C ILE A 111 -3.61 6.27 11.81
N PHE A 112 -2.67 5.46 12.31
CA PHE A 112 -2.78 4.86 13.63
C PHE A 112 -3.10 5.90 14.71
N VAL A 113 -2.49 7.08 14.66
CA VAL A 113 -2.71 8.16 15.64
C VAL A 113 -4.05 8.86 15.44
N VAL A 114 -4.40 9.19 14.17
CA VAL A 114 -5.56 10.05 13.88
C VAL A 114 -6.81 9.30 13.44
N ALA A 115 -6.80 7.95 13.41
CA ALA A 115 -7.89 7.13 12.89
C ALA A 115 -9.24 7.46 13.54
N GLN A 116 -9.28 7.58 14.86
CA GLN A 116 -10.51 7.87 15.60
C GLN A 116 -11.13 9.21 15.19
N GLN A 117 -10.31 10.25 15.13
CA GLN A 117 -10.75 11.58 14.71
C GLN A 117 -11.13 11.60 13.23
N GLY A 118 -10.31 10.92 12.39
CA GLY A 118 -10.56 10.83 10.96
C GLY A 118 -11.89 10.17 10.64
N VAL A 119 -12.19 9.03 11.27
CA VAL A 119 -13.46 8.31 11.11
C VAL A 119 -14.64 9.20 11.57
N THR A 120 -14.53 9.78 12.74
CA THR A 120 -15.62 10.61 13.28
C THR A 120 -15.87 11.85 12.41
N LEU A 121 -14.81 12.46 11.85
CA LEU A 121 -14.91 13.62 10.98
C LEU A 121 -15.52 13.28 9.61
N LEU A 122 -15.13 12.14 9.01
CA LEU A 122 -15.52 11.77 7.65
C LEU A 122 -16.85 11.02 7.60
N LEU A 123 -17.11 10.15 8.57
CA LEU A 123 -18.25 9.22 8.56
C LEU A 123 -19.28 9.50 9.67
N GLY A 124 -18.95 10.40 10.60
CA GLY A 124 -19.83 10.77 11.71
C GLY A 124 -19.73 9.85 12.92
N SER A 125 -20.45 10.20 14.00
CA SER A 125 -20.40 9.51 15.29
C SER A 125 -20.93 8.06 15.28
N GLY A 126 -21.76 7.69 14.30
CA GLY A 126 -22.26 6.31 14.15
C GLY A 126 -21.17 5.29 13.81
N PHE A 127 -20.03 5.73 13.29
CA PHE A 127 -18.91 4.88 12.91
C PHE A 127 -17.71 4.96 13.86
N THR A 128 -17.89 5.47 15.07
CA THR A 128 -16.82 5.60 16.07
C THR A 128 -16.03 4.30 16.29
N GLN A 129 -16.71 3.17 16.25
CA GLN A 129 -16.09 1.84 16.38
C GLN A 129 -15.22 1.41 15.18
N SER A 130 -15.32 2.09 14.05
CA SER A 130 -14.40 1.90 12.92
C SER A 130 -13.02 2.55 13.16
N GLY A 131 -12.90 3.46 14.14
CA GLY A 131 -11.64 4.12 14.48
C GLY A 131 -10.54 3.16 14.90
N PRO A 132 -10.75 2.30 15.91
CA PRO A 132 -9.78 1.27 16.31
C PRO A 132 -9.42 0.31 15.17
N ILE A 133 -10.40 -0.07 14.32
CA ILE A 133 -10.16 -0.93 13.17
C ILE A 133 -9.22 -0.23 12.16
N LEU A 134 -9.52 1.03 11.81
CA LEU A 134 -8.70 1.81 10.90
C LEU A 134 -7.29 2.08 11.48
N ALA A 135 -7.18 2.26 12.80
CA ALA A 135 -5.87 2.41 13.45
C ALA A 135 -4.99 1.17 13.22
N VAL A 136 -5.53 -0.02 13.44
CA VAL A 136 -4.82 -1.28 13.17
C VAL A 136 -4.52 -1.41 11.68
N MET A 137 -5.46 -1.09 10.79
CA MET A 137 -5.26 -1.07 9.34
C MET A 137 -4.16 -0.08 8.90
N GLY A 138 -3.91 1.00 9.65
CA GLY A 138 -2.77 1.87 9.42
C GLY A 138 -1.43 1.12 9.51
N ILE A 139 -1.30 0.19 10.47
CA ILE A 139 -0.10 -0.66 10.58
C ILE A 139 -0.04 -1.66 9.41
N VAL A 140 -1.17 -2.27 9.04
CA VAL A 140 -1.29 -3.16 7.88
C VAL A 140 -0.79 -2.47 6.61
N LEU A 141 -1.14 -1.22 6.41
CA LEU A 141 -0.80 -0.44 5.21
C LEU A 141 0.71 -0.41 4.93
N ILE A 142 1.55 -0.42 5.97
CA ILE A 142 3.00 -0.46 5.82
C ILE A 142 3.44 -1.73 5.09
N PHE A 143 2.86 -2.87 5.43
CA PHE A 143 3.17 -4.16 4.81
C PHE A 143 2.50 -4.29 3.44
N THR A 144 1.26 -3.83 3.29
CA THR A 144 0.53 -3.87 2.02
C THR A 144 1.25 -3.10 0.93
N TYR A 145 1.85 -1.94 1.24
CA TYR A 145 2.64 -1.19 0.25
C TYR A 145 3.83 -2.01 -0.24
N GLN A 146 4.50 -2.75 0.64
CA GLN A 146 5.60 -3.63 0.26
C GLN A 146 5.09 -4.81 -0.57
N ASN A 147 3.96 -5.40 -0.20
CA ASN A 147 3.37 -6.52 -0.93
C ASN A 147 2.90 -6.12 -2.33
N VAL A 148 2.33 -4.93 -2.51
CA VAL A 148 2.00 -4.39 -3.84
C VAL A 148 3.25 -4.26 -4.70
N LEU A 149 4.35 -3.74 -4.15
CA LEU A 149 5.63 -3.63 -4.87
C LEU A 149 6.21 -5.00 -5.22
N ILE A 150 6.28 -5.92 -4.24
CA ILE A 150 6.82 -7.28 -4.43
C ILE A 150 6.00 -8.04 -5.47
N GLY A 151 4.66 -7.99 -5.36
CA GLY A 151 3.75 -8.62 -6.31
C GLY A 151 3.95 -8.11 -7.73
N GLN A 152 4.03 -6.79 -7.89
CA GLN A 152 4.27 -6.17 -9.19
C GLN A 152 5.64 -6.57 -9.77
N PHE A 153 6.65 -6.68 -8.93
CA PHE A 153 7.98 -7.11 -9.34
C PHE A 153 7.99 -8.59 -9.77
N LEU A 154 7.32 -9.47 -9.03
CA LEU A 154 7.19 -10.89 -9.37
C LEU A 154 6.39 -11.09 -10.68
N ILE A 155 5.34 -10.29 -10.90
CA ILE A 155 4.58 -10.29 -12.16
C ILE A 155 5.49 -9.83 -13.32
N SER A 156 6.27 -8.78 -13.12
CA SER A 156 7.19 -8.24 -14.15
C SER A 156 8.33 -9.19 -14.52
N THR A 157 8.60 -10.21 -13.71
CA THR A 157 9.66 -11.21 -13.88
C THR A 157 9.13 -12.62 -14.15
N ASP A 158 7.90 -12.74 -14.68
CA ASP A 158 7.21 -13.99 -15.05
C ASP A 158 6.99 -14.96 -13.87
N ARG A 159 6.93 -14.44 -12.63
CA ARG A 159 6.68 -15.23 -11.41
C ARG A 159 5.28 -15.03 -10.82
N GLN A 160 4.31 -14.60 -11.62
CA GLN A 160 2.93 -14.36 -11.18
C GLN A 160 2.28 -15.56 -10.50
N ASN A 161 2.56 -16.79 -10.98
CA ASN A 161 1.99 -18.01 -10.38
C ASN A 161 2.45 -18.22 -8.94
N ALA A 162 3.73 -17.96 -8.65
CA ALA A 162 4.24 -18.02 -7.29
C ALA A 162 3.57 -17.01 -6.37
N TRP A 163 3.39 -15.77 -6.85
CA TRP A 163 2.69 -14.74 -6.09
C TRP A 163 1.22 -15.08 -5.85
N THR A 164 0.52 -15.62 -6.86
CA THR A 164 -0.86 -16.10 -6.71
C THR A 164 -0.98 -17.17 -5.63
N ILE A 165 -0.05 -18.12 -5.58
CA ILE A 165 -0.03 -19.15 -4.53
C ILE A 165 0.12 -18.51 -3.16
N VAL A 166 1.01 -17.51 -3.01
CA VAL A 166 1.19 -16.79 -1.74
C VAL A 166 -0.11 -16.12 -1.30
N MET A 167 -0.82 -15.43 -2.21
CA MET A 167 -2.11 -14.80 -1.90
C MET A 167 -3.19 -15.82 -1.52
N VAL A 168 -3.28 -16.94 -2.22
CA VAL A 168 -4.25 -18.00 -1.90
C VAL A 168 -3.96 -18.63 -0.54
N VAL A 169 -2.68 -18.90 -0.24
CA VAL A 169 -2.26 -19.43 1.07
C VAL A 169 -2.55 -18.42 2.17
N ALA A 170 -2.30 -17.13 1.95
CA ALA A 170 -2.66 -16.08 2.90
C ALA A 170 -4.17 -16.05 3.18
N ALA A 171 -5.01 -16.11 2.13
CA ALA A 171 -6.47 -16.19 2.28
C ALA A 171 -6.92 -17.43 3.09
N ILE A 172 -6.29 -18.59 2.86
CA ILE A 172 -6.58 -19.81 3.62
C ILE A 172 -6.17 -19.66 5.09
N ILE A 173 -5.04 -19.00 5.37
CA ILE A 173 -4.55 -18.76 6.74
C ILE A 173 -5.43 -17.74 7.47
N THR A 174 -5.98 -16.75 6.77
CA THR A 174 -6.91 -15.76 7.35
C THR A 174 -8.13 -16.43 7.99
N ILE A 175 -8.68 -17.48 7.37
CA ILE A 175 -9.90 -18.15 7.86
C ILE A 175 -9.76 -18.65 9.32
N PRO A 176 -8.80 -19.52 9.67
CA PRO A 176 -8.64 -19.98 11.05
C PRO A 176 -8.23 -18.85 11.99
N LEU A 177 -7.46 -17.85 11.53
CA LEU A 177 -7.12 -16.70 12.36
C LEU A 177 -8.38 -15.91 12.76
N ASP A 178 -9.25 -15.60 11.82
CA ASP A 178 -10.49 -14.88 12.09
C ASP A 178 -11.44 -15.69 12.96
N LEU A 179 -11.60 -17.00 12.72
CA LEU A 179 -12.43 -17.87 13.53
C LEU A 179 -12.03 -17.88 15.01
N VAL A 180 -10.74 -17.66 15.32
CA VAL A 180 -10.22 -17.56 16.67
C VAL A 180 -10.25 -16.13 17.21
N LEU A 181 -9.77 -15.17 16.40
CA LEU A 181 -9.59 -13.78 16.83
C LEU A 181 -10.93 -13.03 16.94
N VAL A 182 -11.90 -13.30 16.06
CA VAL A 182 -13.20 -12.59 16.09
C VAL A 182 -13.95 -12.79 17.41
N PRO A 183 -14.17 -14.03 17.91
CA PRO A 183 -14.79 -14.23 19.21
C PRO A 183 -13.94 -13.70 20.37
N TRP A 184 -12.63 -13.77 20.26
CA TRP A 184 -11.72 -13.23 21.28
C TRP A 184 -11.81 -11.70 21.35
N CYS A 185 -11.66 -10.98 20.23
CA CYS A 185 -11.80 -9.54 20.19
C CYS A 185 -13.19 -9.06 20.63
N GLN A 186 -14.24 -9.83 20.31
CA GLN A 186 -15.59 -9.52 20.76
C GLN A 186 -15.72 -9.56 22.29
N ARG A 187 -15.06 -10.51 22.94
CA ARG A 187 -15.08 -10.64 24.41
C ARG A 187 -14.25 -9.58 25.11
N GLU A 188 -13.03 -9.29 24.59
CA GLU A 188 -12.08 -8.41 25.26
C GLU A 188 -12.32 -6.92 24.96
N PHE A 189 -12.72 -6.60 23.72
CA PHE A 189 -12.84 -5.21 23.26
C PHE A 189 -14.30 -4.79 22.97
N GLY A 190 -15.24 -5.72 22.98
CA GLY A 190 -16.63 -5.46 22.56
C GLY A 190 -16.75 -5.09 21.07
N ASN A 191 -15.76 -5.41 20.27
CA ASN A 191 -15.68 -5.13 18.84
C ASN A 191 -14.90 -6.25 18.13
N GLY A 192 -15.62 -7.25 17.68
CA GLY A 192 -15.03 -8.41 16.99
C GLY A 192 -14.43 -8.07 15.62
N ALA A 193 -14.88 -6.97 15.02
CA ALA A 193 -14.40 -6.54 13.72
C ALA A 193 -12.92 -6.08 13.73
N ILE A 194 -12.34 -5.75 14.90
CA ILE A 194 -10.90 -5.48 15.04
C ILE A 194 -10.08 -6.71 14.64
N ALA A 195 -10.60 -7.91 14.85
CA ALA A 195 -9.94 -9.17 14.54
C ALA A 195 -9.53 -9.27 13.06
N GLY A 196 -10.41 -8.86 12.14
CA GLY A 196 -10.08 -8.85 10.72
C GLY A 196 -8.86 -7.97 10.39
N ALA A 197 -8.69 -6.84 11.07
CA ALA A 197 -7.49 -6.03 10.89
C ALA A 197 -6.23 -6.66 11.54
N LEU A 198 -6.39 -7.41 12.63
CA LEU A 198 -5.27 -8.13 13.27
C LEU A 198 -4.81 -9.33 12.46
N SER A 199 -5.74 -10.15 11.95
CA SER A 199 -5.42 -11.27 11.04
C SER A 199 -4.77 -10.76 9.75
N PHE A 200 -5.22 -9.60 9.26
CA PHE A 200 -4.63 -8.94 8.10
C PHE A 200 -3.17 -8.52 8.35
N ILE A 201 -2.78 -8.03 9.56
CA ILE A 201 -1.37 -7.80 9.91
C ILE A 201 -0.55 -9.09 9.76
N VAL A 202 -1.04 -10.20 10.31
CA VAL A 202 -0.31 -11.48 10.32
C VAL A 202 -0.11 -11.99 8.89
N THR A 203 -1.15 -11.96 8.07
CA THR A 203 -1.10 -12.44 6.69
C THR A 203 -0.25 -11.54 5.80
N GLU A 204 -0.40 -10.21 5.89
CA GLU A 204 0.41 -9.26 5.12
C GLU A 204 1.89 -9.35 5.48
N LEU A 205 2.21 -9.45 6.77
CA LEU A 205 3.59 -9.65 7.23
C LEU A 205 4.17 -10.98 6.71
N GLY A 206 3.39 -12.06 6.79
CA GLY A 206 3.76 -13.36 6.23
C GLY A 206 4.02 -13.28 4.72
N MET A 207 3.16 -12.58 3.97
CA MET A 207 3.33 -12.35 2.54
C MET A 207 4.60 -11.56 2.23
N VAL A 208 4.96 -10.54 3.03
CA VAL A 208 6.22 -9.79 2.86
C VAL A 208 7.41 -10.74 3.03
N PHE A 209 7.44 -11.57 4.07
CA PHE A 209 8.54 -12.51 4.30
C PHE A 209 8.69 -13.52 3.15
N VAL A 210 7.59 -14.17 2.75
CA VAL A 210 7.60 -15.13 1.64
C VAL A 210 7.91 -14.42 0.32
N GLY A 211 7.37 -13.22 0.11
CA GLY A 211 7.64 -12.41 -1.06
C GLY A 211 9.12 -12.06 -1.20
N ILE A 212 9.76 -11.62 -0.12
CA ILE A 212 11.21 -11.33 -0.10
C ILE A 212 12.01 -12.60 -0.43
N TRP A 213 11.60 -13.75 0.08
CA TRP A 213 12.27 -15.03 -0.22
C TRP A 213 12.13 -15.45 -1.69
N LEU A 214 11.00 -15.11 -2.34
CA LEU A 214 10.77 -15.35 -3.76
C LEU A 214 11.55 -14.42 -4.68
N LEU A 215 12.03 -13.28 -4.19
CA LEU A 215 12.81 -12.34 -4.99
C LEU A 215 14.18 -12.93 -5.38
N PRO A 216 14.82 -12.45 -6.47
CA PRO A 216 16.17 -12.87 -6.83
C PRO A 216 17.16 -12.66 -5.67
N LYS A 217 18.08 -13.60 -5.48
CA LYS A 217 19.10 -13.51 -4.44
C LYS A 217 19.88 -12.20 -4.56
N GLY A 218 20.11 -11.53 -3.44
CA GLY A 218 20.80 -10.25 -3.40
C GLY A 218 19.91 -9.02 -3.73
N SER A 219 18.60 -9.23 -3.93
CA SER A 219 17.65 -8.13 -4.18
C SER A 219 17.51 -7.18 -2.99
N LEU A 220 17.53 -7.70 -1.77
CA LEU A 220 17.59 -6.92 -0.54
C LEU A 220 18.86 -7.31 0.24
N GLY A 221 19.50 -6.32 0.84
CA GLY A 221 20.76 -6.50 1.57
C GLY A 221 20.75 -5.83 2.94
N TRP A 222 21.86 -5.94 3.65
CA TRP A 222 22.03 -5.32 4.98
C TRP A 222 21.75 -3.80 4.96
N SER A 223 22.11 -3.12 3.86
CA SER A 223 21.84 -1.68 3.69
C SER A 223 20.35 -1.34 3.76
N ASN A 224 19.47 -2.17 3.15
CA ASN A 224 18.02 -1.99 3.24
C ASN A 224 17.52 -2.20 4.66
N GLY A 225 18.06 -3.18 5.41
CA GLY A 225 17.74 -3.38 6.81
C GLY A 225 18.08 -2.15 7.66
N VAL A 226 19.25 -1.54 7.45
CA VAL A 226 19.66 -0.30 8.14
C VAL A 226 18.75 0.87 7.76
N THR A 227 18.42 1.02 6.48
CA THR A 227 17.50 2.07 6.00
C THR A 227 16.10 1.87 6.60
N ALA A 228 15.57 0.64 6.57
CA ALA A 228 14.28 0.31 7.17
C ALA A 228 14.25 0.63 8.66
N THR A 229 15.29 0.26 9.42
CA THR A 229 15.39 0.56 10.85
C THR A 229 15.37 2.07 11.09
N ARG A 230 16.11 2.86 10.32
CA ARG A 230 16.11 4.33 10.43
C ARG A 230 14.72 4.92 10.12
N ILE A 231 14.03 4.42 9.09
CA ILE A 231 12.68 4.85 8.74
C ILE A 231 11.70 4.51 9.86
N ILE A 232 11.79 3.32 10.44
CA ILE A 232 10.93 2.90 11.55
C ILE A 232 11.19 3.78 12.78
N ILE A 233 12.44 4.07 13.14
CA ILE A 233 12.78 4.99 14.24
C ILE A 233 12.19 6.37 14.00
N ALA A 234 12.31 6.90 12.78
CA ALA A 234 11.71 8.18 12.41
C ALA A 234 10.17 8.15 12.54
N GLY A 235 9.55 7.05 12.10
CA GLY A 235 8.10 6.82 12.23
C GLY A 235 7.64 6.75 13.68
N LEU A 236 8.37 6.03 14.54
CA LEU A 236 8.06 5.94 15.97
C LEU A 236 8.21 7.30 16.68
N ALA A 237 9.25 8.07 16.36
CA ALA A 237 9.41 9.44 16.88
C ALA A 237 8.25 10.35 16.43
N MET A 238 7.84 10.25 15.17
CA MET A 238 6.65 10.93 14.61
C MET A 238 5.40 10.54 15.40
N THR A 239 5.18 9.23 15.59
CA THR A 239 4.01 8.71 16.32
C THR A 239 3.98 9.25 17.76
N GLY A 240 5.10 9.24 18.46
CA GLY A 240 5.20 9.79 19.82
C GLY A 240 4.87 11.28 19.88
N ALA A 241 5.41 12.08 18.96
CA ALA A 241 5.13 13.51 18.89
C ALA A 241 3.66 13.81 18.54
N ALA A 242 3.11 13.09 17.54
CA ALA A 242 1.72 13.26 17.14
C ALA A 242 0.74 12.77 18.22
N TRP A 243 1.10 11.69 18.96
CA TRP A 243 0.30 11.16 20.04
C TRP A 243 0.14 12.15 21.20
N TRP A 244 1.15 12.93 21.49
CA TRP A 244 1.10 13.94 22.56
C TRP A 244 0.05 15.04 22.28
N VAL A 245 -0.17 15.35 21.02
CA VAL A 245 -1.12 16.40 20.58
C VAL A 245 -2.39 15.82 19.94
N ARG A 246 -2.64 14.52 20.09
CA ARG A 246 -3.73 13.79 19.40
C ARG A 246 -5.12 14.31 19.76
N ASP A 247 -5.30 14.86 20.98
CA ASP A 247 -6.60 15.33 21.44
C ASP A 247 -6.97 16.72 20.88
N MET A 248 -6.04 17.34 20.16
CA MET A 248 -6.26 18.62 19.45
C MET A 248 -6.96 18.38 18.09
N PHE A 249 -7.29 19.46 17.39
CA PHE A 249 -7.87 19.37 16.05
C PHE A 249 -6.96 18.57 15.11
N ILE A 250 -7.53 17.68 14.30
CA ILE A 250 -6.84 16.64 13.48
C ILE A 250 -5.65 17.17 12.66
N ALA A 251 -5.70 18.44 12.21
CA ALA A 251 -4.59 19.02 11.46
C ALA A 251 -3.31 19.18 12.30
N ILE A 252 -3.43 19.37 13.63
CA ILE A 252 -2.27 19.60 14.50
C ILE A 252 -1.41 18.35 14.62
N PRO A 253 -1.94 17.16 15.02
CA PRO A 253 -1.13 15.93 15.06
C PRO A 253 -0.57 15.54 13.69
N VAL A 254 -1.28 15.82 12.59
CA VAL A 254 -0.78 15.58 11.23
C VAL A 254 0.43 16.47 10.91
N ILE A 255 0.35 17.78 11.19
CA ILE A 255 1.44 18.74 10.93
C ILE A 255 2.64 18.46 11.83
N VAL A 256 2.42 18.26 13.13
CA VAL A 256 3.49 17.93 14.09
C VAL A 256 4.18 16.64 13.71
N GLY A 257 3.39 15.62 13.36
CA GLY A 257 3.91 14.35 12.89
C GLY A 257 4.76 14.51 11.63
N ALA A 258 4.25 15.20 10.62
CA ALA A 258 4.97 15.41 9.35
C ALA A 258 6.30 16.16 9.57
N ILE A 259 6.31 17.22 10.36
CA ILE A 259 7.53 17.99 10.68
C ILE A 259 8.53 17.10 11.43
N THR A 260 8.07 16.34 12.42
CA THR A 260 8.93 15.41 13.19
C THR A 260 9.51 14.33 12.29
N TYR A 261 8.71 13.72 11.43
CA TYR A 261 9.17 12.69 10.50
C TYR A 261 10.24 13.23 9.54
N ILE A 262 9.96 14.35 8.87
CA ILE A 262 10.92 14.99 7.95
C ILE A 262 12.22 15.34 8.68
N GLY A 263 12.12 15.93 9.88
CA GLY A 263 13.29 16.25 10.71
C GLY A 263 14.13 15.02 11.05
N MET A 264 13.47 13.92 11.46
CA MET A 264 14.15 12.65 11.77
C MET A 264 14.78 11.99 10.53
N ILE A 265 14.12 12.04 9.36
CA ILE A 265 14.69 11.54 8.10
C ILE A 265 16.01 12.27 7.76
N VAL A 266 16.05 13.59 7.97
CA VAL A 266 17.25 14.40 7.74
C VAL A 266 18.34 14.08 8.78
N VAL A 267 17.99 14.00 10.07
CA VAL A 267 18.93 13.70 11.17
C VAL A 267 19.53 12.30 11.01
N LEU A 268 18.72 11.30 10.71
CA LEU A 268 19.15 9.91 10.52
C LEU A 268 19.80 9.66 9.16
N ARG A 269 19.86 10.67 8.29
CA ARG A 269 20.44 10.58 6.94
C ARG A 269 19.89 9.38 6.16
N VAL A 270 18.57 9.22 6.16
CA VAL A 270 17.90 8.10 5.50
C VAL A 270 18.06 8.21 3.98
N VAL A 271 17.94 9.42 3.43
CA VAL A 271 18.08 9.69 1.99
C VAL A 271 19.55 10.05 1.69
N PRO A 272 20.22 9.32 0.79
CA PRO A 272 21.56 9.67 0.33
C PRO A 272 21.60 11.08 -0.25
N ARG A 273 22.71 11.80 -0.04
CA ARG A 273 22.88 13.18 -0.54
C ARG A 273 22.75 13.30 -2.07
N GLU A 274 23.10 12.26 -2.78
CA GLU A 274 22.98 12.18 -4.24
C GLU A 274 21.52 12.20 -4.71
N ASP A 275 20.62 11.52 -3.99
CA ASP A 275 19.20 11.49 -4.30
C ASP A 275 18.51 12.82 -3.93
N ILE A 276 18.98 13.50 -2.87
CA ILE A 276 18.50 14.86 -2.50
C ILE A 276 18.83 15.86 -3.62
N ALA A 277 20.01 15.76 -4.23
CA ALA A 277 20.42 16.61 -5.34
C ALA A 277 19.50 16.41 -6.57
N LEU A 278 19.21 15.15 -6.92
CA LEU A 278 18.28 14.80 -8.00
C LEU A 278 16.86 15.32 -7.75
N PHE A 279 16.33 15.17 -6.54
CA PHE A 279 15.03 15.73 -6.18
C PHE A 279 14.99 17.26 -6.28
N LYS A 280 16.07 17.92 -5.88
CA LYS A 280 16.21 19.38 -5.97
C LYS A 280 16.23 19.86 -7.42
N GLU A 281 16.94 19.17 -8.30
CA GLU A 281 16.97 19.45 -9.73
C GLU A 281 15.61 19.22 -10.40
N MET A 282 14.93 18.11 -10.07
CA MET A 282 13.58 17.82 -10.57
C MET A 282 12.56 18.89 -10.12
N ALA A 283 12.57 19.25 -8.84
CA ALA A 283 11.70 20.29 -8.30
C ALA A 283 11.95 21.65 -8.97
N GLN A 284 13.22 22.02 -9.14
CA GLN A 284 13.61 23.25 -9.87
C GLN A 284 13.18 23.20 -11.34
N GLY A 285 13.27 22.01 -11.98
CA GLY A 285 12.81 21.81 -13.36
C GLY A 285 11.28 22.00 -13.49
N ILE A 286 10.50 21.49 -12.54
CA ILE A 286 9.04 21.67 -12.52
C ILE A 286 8.68 23.14 -12.29
N ILE A 287 9.30 23.79 -11.31
CA ILE A 287 9.08 25.23 -11.01
C ILE A 287 9.42 26.08 -12.22
N ARG A 288 10.53 25.75 -12.92
CA ARG A 288 10.94 26.45 -14.15
C ARG A 288 9.93 26.27 -15.30
N LYS A 289 9.33 25.07 -15.42
CA LYS A 289 8.26 24.80 -16.40
C LYS A 289 6.95 25.52 -16.07
N LEU A 290 6.59 25.59 -14.79
CA LEU A 290 5.39 26.31 -14.33
C LEU A 290 5.56 27.83 -14.53
N ARG A 291 6.73 28.40 -14.24
CA ARG A 291 7.05 29.81 -14.45
C ARG A 291 7.09 30.20 -15.93
N ARG A 292 7.41 29.27 -16.84
CA ARG A 292 7.38 29.51 -18.30
C ARG A 292 5.97 29.42 -18.92
N ARG A 293 4.96 29.02 -18.16
CA ARG A 293 3.55 28.95 -18.57
C ARG A 293 2.72 30.16 -18.12
N GLU A 294 3.32 31.24 -17.62
CA GLU A 294 2.62 32.51 -17.48
C GLU A 294 2.26 32.99 -18.90
N PRO A 295 0.98 33.23 -19.20
CA PRO A 295 0.56 33.68 -20.53
C PRO A 295 1.17 35.06 -20.79
N GLU A 296 1.77 35.22 -22.00
CA GLU A 296 2.09 36.54 -22.52
C GLU A 296 0.85 37.48 -22.37
N PRO A 297 1.02 38.67 -21.90
CA PRO A 297 -0.08 39.63 -21.83
C PRO A 297 -0.61 39.84 -23.26
N VAL A 298 -1.86 39.49 -23.48
CA VAL A 298 -2.60 39.80 -24.69
C VAL A 298 -2.52 41.31 -24.87
N GLY A 299 -1.66 41.77 -25.75
CA GLY A 299 -1.57 43.16 -26.15
C GLY A 299 -2.87 43.56 -26.81
N ILE A 300 -3.69 44.26 -26.07
CA ILE A 300 -4.82 45.00 -26.61
C ILE A 300 -4.21 46.22 -27.30
N THR A 301 -3.86 46.07 -28.57
CA THR A 301 -3.70 47.25 -29.45
C THR A 301 -5.04 47.51 -30.07
N GLY A 302 -5.65 48.57 -29.53
CA GLY A 302 -6.88 49.18 -30.07
C GLY A 302 -6.61 49.88 -31.40
N VAL A 303 -7.67 50.09 -32.05
CA VAL A 303 -8.32 51.10 -32.92
C VAL A 303 -9.03 50.42 -34.04
#